data_ef8f09ad2eca8db1fcac83de649b5952
#
_entry.id   ef8f09ad2eca8db1fcac83de649b5952
#
_cell.length_a   1.000
_cell.length_b   1.000
_cell.length_c   1.000
_cell.angle_alpha   90.00
_cell.angle_beta   90.00
_cell.angle_gamma   90.00
#
_symmetry.space_group_name_H-M   'P 1'
#
loop_
_entity.id
_entity.type
_entity.pdbx_description
1 polymer ?
#
loop_
_entity_poly.entity_id
_entity_poly.type
_entity_poly.pdbx_seq_one_letter_code
_entity_poly.pdbx_strand_id
1 'polypeptide(L)'
;MQVHATSGRIAAVHVKPGDAVEVGDLLFELVDAQSEKNASRSIAASKDGVITSMNTASGAQVYRGQLLCEVADLSTLELSAEVDELDLNSIAVGDTLSYTLDAFDGETFTGTVTQIYSGGAKKQNATYFDVRITLPAGKTLLPGMNGTVTINK
;
A
#
# COMPACT_ATOMS: atom_id res chain seq x y z
N MET A 1 2.41 4.72 6.34
CA MET A 1 2.27 5.45 7.64
C MET A 1 1.69 4.49 8.67
N GLN A 2 2.28 4.44 9.83
CA GLN A 2 1.77 3.68 10.96
C GLN A 2 1.01 4.60 11.91
N VAL A 3 -0.19 4.19 12.31
CA VAL A 3 -1.04 4.95 13.23
C VAL A 3 -0.96 4.29 14.60
N HIS A 4 -0.51 5.03 15.60
CA HIS A 4 -0.32 4.54 16.96
C HIS A 4 -1.31 5.15 17.94
N ALA A 5 -1.64 4.40 18.97
CA ALA A 5 -2.57 4.81 20.01
C ALA A 5 -1.95 5.77 21.02
N THR A 6 -2.79 6.62 21.59
CA THR A 6 -2.64 7.11 22.96
C THR A 6 -3.40 6.15 23.88
N SER A 7 -3.09 6.16 25.19
CA SER A 7 -3.78 5.27 26.15
C SER A 7 -5.28 5.57 26.22
N GLY A 8 -6.10 4.53 26.28
CA GLY A 8 -7.55 4.65 26.39
C GLY A 8 -8.28 3.42 25.86
N ARG A 9 -9.55 3.58 25.59
CA ARG A 9 -10.38 2.55 24.98
C ARG A 9 -10.94 3.08 23.65
N ILE A 10 -10.93 2.24 22.62
CA ILE A 10 -11.52 2.57 21.32
C ILE A 10 -13.04 2.67 21.47
N ALA A 11 -13.58 3.88 21.34
CA ALA A 11 -15.02 4.14 21.38
C ALA A 11 -15.66 3.87 20.03
N ALA A 12 -15.00 4.24 18.93
CA ALA A 12 -15.49 4.01 17.58
C ALA A 12 -14.34 3.83 16.60
N VAL A 13 -14.55 2.99 15.59
CA VAL A 13 -13.65 2.79 14.45
C VAL A 13 -14.41 3.21 13.20
N HIS A 14 -13.86 4.18 12.45
CA HIS A 14 -14.51 4.77 11.28
C HIS A 14 -14.00 4.23 9.95
N VAL A 15 -12.99 3.37 9.96
CA VAL A 15 -12.33 2.82 8.77
C VAL A 15 -12.13 1.32 8.89
N LYS A 16 -11.96 0.68 7.74
CA LYS A 16 -11.66 -0.76 7.63
C LYS A 16 -10.55 -0.98 6.59
N PRO A 17 -9.91 -2.14 6.57
CA PRO A 17 -8.93 -2.47 5.54
C PRO A 17 -9.54 -2.31 4.14
N GLY A 18 -8.81 -1.63 3.26
CA GLY A 18 -9.26 -1.30 1.90
C GLY A 18 -9.87 0.08 1.74
N ASP A 19 -10.20 0.78 2.82
CA ASP A 19 -10.75 2.13 2.73
C ASP A 19 -9.69 3.15 2.33
N ALA A 20 -10.05 4.05 1.41
CA ALA A 20 -9.25 5.22 1.07
C ALA A 20 -9.49 6.33 2.11
N VAL A 21 -8.42 6.98 2.54
CA VAL A 21 -8.46 8.08 3.50
C VAL A 21 -7.67 9.28 3.00
N GLU A 22 -8.13 10.47 3.36
CA GLU A 22 -7.45 11.73 3.09
C GLU A 22 -6.93 12.34 4.39
N VAL A 23 -5.98 13.26 4.28
CA VAL A 23 -5.49 14.04 5.45
C VAL A 23 -6.66 14.67 6.17
N GLY A 24 -6.75 14.41 7.47
CA GLY A 24 -7.81 14.96 8.33
C GLY A 24 -9.01 14.03 8.50
N ASP A 25 -9.12 12.95 7.73
CA ASP A 25 -10.19 11.97 7.92
C ASP A 25 -10.09 11.30 9.29
N LEU A 26 -11.23 11.19 9.97
CA LEU A 26 -11.31 10.57 11.28
C LEU A 26 -11.17 9.05 11.17
N LEU A 27 -10.17 8.49 11.84
CA LEU A 27 -9.90 7.05 11.85
C LEU A 27 -10.47 6.37 13.08
N PHE A 28 -10.17 6.91 14.25
CA PHE A 28 -10.56 6.34 15.54
C PHE A 28 -11.03 7.42 16.51
N GLU A 29 -11.97 7.05 17.37
CA GLU A 29 -12.31 7.81 18.56
C GLU A 29 -11.95 6.99 19.78
N LEU A 30 -11.22 7.61 20.71
CA LEU A 30 -10.81 7.00 21.97
C LEU A 30 -11.44 7.73 23.15
N VAL A 31 -11.82 6.99 24.17
CA VAL A 31 -12.27 7.51 25.47
C VAL A 31 -11.19 7.22 26.48
N ASP A 32 -10.79 8.26 27.22
CA ASP A 32 -9.86 8.10 28.35
C ASP A 32 -10.63 7.57 29.55
N ALA A 33 -10.41 6.29 29.87
CA ALA A 33 -11.08 5.63 30.99
C ALA A 33 -10.68 6.18 32.38
N GLN A 34 -9.60 6.96 32.46
CA GLN A 34 -9.10 7.54 33.69
C GLN A 34 -9.49 9.01 33.91
N SER A 35 -10.14 9.62 32.93
CA SER A 35 -10.62 10.99 33.01
C SER A 35 -12.01 11.02 33.61
N GLU A 36 -12.22 11.77 34.67
CA GLU A 36 -13.54 11.99 35.31
C GLU A 36 -14.57 12.63 34.35
N LYS A 37 -14.13 13.12 33.20
CA LYS A 37 -14.95 13.80 32.20
C LYS A 37 -15.15 13.01 30.91
N ASN A 38 -14.79 11.73 30.86
CA ASN A 38 -14.86 10.92 29.63
C ASN A 38 -14.33 11.68 28.40
N ALA A 39 -13.14 12.28 28.52
CA ALA A 39 -12.54 13.05 27.44
C ALA A 39 -12.34 12.15 26.22
N SER A 40 -13.03 12.45 25.14
CA SER A 40 -12.84 11.75 23.87
C SER A 40 -11.66 12.38 23.11
N ARG A 41 -10.86 11.54 22.52
CA ARG A 41 -9.76 11.93 21.64
C ARG A 41 -9.98 11.34 20.28
N SER A 42 -9.68 12.11 19.26
CA SER A 42 -9.79 11.68 17.86
C SER A 42 -8.41 11.44 17.29
N ILE A 43 -8.28 10.36 16.53
CA ILE A 43 -7.10 10.09 15.72
C ILE A 43 -7.50 10.22 14.26
N ALA A 44 -6.87 11.14 13.55
CA ALA A 44 -7.12 11.41 12.15
C ALA A 44 -5.91 11.00 11.30
N ALA A 45 -6.17 10.79 10.00
CA ALA A 45 -5.11 10.52 9.04
C ALA A 45 -4.21 11.75 8.86
N SER A 46 -2.91 11.55 8.89
CA SER A 46 -1.92 12.60 8.63
C SER A 46 -1.41 12.61 7.20
N LYS A 47 -1.80 11.64 6.40
CA LYS A 47 -1.48 11.51 4.97
C LYS A 47 -2.64 10.83 4.24
N ASP A 48 -2.72 11.10 2.93
CA ASP A 48 -3.62 10.38 2.06
C ASP A 48 -3.11 8.95 1.85
N GLY A 49 -4.01 8.00 1.68
CA GLY A 49 -3.64 6.63 1.41
C GLY A 49 -4.79 5.65 1.52
N VAL A 50 -4.46 4.38 1.68
CA VAL A 50 -5.42 3.29 1.88
C VAL A 50 -5.04 2.48 3.11
N ILE A 51 -6.04 2.13 3.92
CA ILE A 51 -5.85 1.27 5.09
C ILE A 51 -5.45 -0.13 4.62
N THR A 52 -4.27 -0.58 4.99
CA THR A 52 -3.74 -1.91 4.60
C THR A 52 -3.91 -2.96 5.68
N SER A 53 -3.87 -2.55 6.94
CA SER A 53 -4.07 -3.46 8.07
C SER A 53 -4.77 -2.76 9.22
N MET A 54 -5.49 -3.54 10.00
CA MET A 54 -6.20 -3.08 11.20
C MET A 54 -5.85 -3.99 12.36
N ASN A 55 -5.31 -3.42 13.43
CA ASN A 55 -4.83 -4.18 14.60
C ASN A 55 -5.66 -3.92 15.87
N THR A 56 -6.81 -3.27 15.71
CA THR A 56 -7.71 -2.99 16.83
C THR A 56 -9.17 -3.03 16.37
N ALA A 57 -10.08 -3.02 17.34
CA ALA A 57 -11.52 -3.01 17.11
C ALA A 57 -12.21 -2.10 18.11
N SER A 58 -13.46 -1.72 17.83
CA SER A 58 -14.30 -0.97 18.76
C SER A 58 -14.44 -1.71 20.09
N GLY A 59 -14.27 -0.98 21.18
CA GLY A 59 -14.29 -1.51 22.52
C GLY A 59 -12.96 -2.02 23.05
N ALA A 60 -11.92 -2.10 22.24
CA ALA A 60 -10.61 -2.59 22.64
C ALA A 60 -9.89 -1.58 23.56
N GLN A 61 -9.22 -2.10 24.58
CA GLN A 61 -8.29 -1.33 25.40
C GLN A 61 -6.98 -1.18 24.66
N VAL A 62 -6.47 0.05 24.54
CA VAL A 62 -5.21 0.34 23.85
C VAL A 62 -4.27 1.12 24.74
N TYR A 63 -2.98 0.96 24.49
CA TYR A 63 -1.91 1.58 25.26
C TYR A 63 -1.09 2.51 24.36
N ARG A 64 -0.49 3.50 24.96
CA ARG A 64 0.36 4.45 24.23
C ARG A 64 1.45 3.73 23.43
N GLY A 65 1.54 4.05 22.16
CA GLY A 65 2.50 3.46 21.23
C GLY A 65 2.05 2.16 20.58
N GLN A 66 0.87 1.63 20.94
CA GLN A 66 0.32 0.46 20.27
C GLN A 66 -0.09 0.79 18.84
N LEU A 67 0.29 -0.07 17.89
CA LEU A 67 -0.08 0.08 16.49
C LEU A 67 -1.58 -0.21 16.30
N LEU A 68 -2.33 0.75 15.76
CA LEU A 68 -3.76 0.63 15.49
C LEU A 68 -4.05 0.21 14.07
N CYS A 69 -3.44 0.85 13.10
CA CYS A 69 -3.59 0.52 11.69
C CYS A 69 -2.38 1.01 10.88
N GLU A 70 -2.30 0.54 9.66
CA GLU A 70 -1.31 1.01 8.68
C GLU A 70 -2.03 1.62 7.49
N VAL A 71 -1.50 2.76 7.04
CA VAL A 71 -1.96 3.47 5.84
C VAL A 71 -0.83 3.46 4.82
N ALA A 72 -1.10 2.90 3.65
CA ALA A 72 -0.16 2.92 2.53
C ALA A 72 -0.41 4.13 1.65
N ASP A 73 0.66 4.84 1.31
CA ASP A 73 0.61 5.92 0.34
C ASP A 73 0.63 5.32 -1.07
N LEU A 74 -0.49 5.41 -1.76
CA LEU A 74 -0.65 4.86 -3.10
C LEU A 74 0.04 5.69 -4.19
N SER A 75 0.41 6.93 -3.90
CA SER A 75 1.12 7.79 -4.87
C SER A 75 2.53 7.30 -5.15
N THR A 76 3.10 6.50 -4.25
CA THR A 76 4.45 5.93 -4.37
C THR A 76 4.46 4.46 -4.77
N LEU A 77 3.29 3.84 -4.99
CA LEU A 77 3.22 2.46 -5.44
C LEU A 77 3.71 2.34 -6.88
N GLU A 78 4.51 1.33 -7.10
CA GLU A 78 4.99 0.93 -8.42
C GLU A 78 4.83 -0.57 -8.60
N LEU A 79 4.67 -1.01 -9.84
CA LEU A 79 4.72 -2.43 -10.16
C LEU A 79 6.19 -2.86 -10.21
N SER A 80 6.53 -3.89 -9.43
CA SER A 80 7.83 -4.53 -9.47
C SER A 80 7.73 -5.79 -10.33
N ALA A 81 8.47 -5.83 -11.43
CA ALA A 81 8.51 -6.98 -12.32
C ALA A 81 9.90 -7.60 -12.33
N GLU A 82 9.96 -8.92 -12.17
CA GLU A 82 11.19 -9.68 -12.35
C GLU A 82 11.34 -10.01 -13.85
N VAL A 83 12.39 -9.47 -14.48
CA VAL A 83 12.66 -9.63 -15.90
C VAL A 83 13.96 -10.40 -16.08
N ASP A 84 13.91 -11.44 -16.93
CA ASP A 84 15.09 -12.22 -17.31
C ASP A 84 16.13 -11.34 -18.03
N GLU A 85 17.40 -11.60 -17.79
CA GLU A 85 18.51 -10.90 -18.43
C GLU A 85 18.41 -10.88 -19.96
N LEU A 86 17.90 -11.96 -20.56
CA LEU A 86 17.72 -12.04 -22.00
C LEU A 86 16.67 -11.05 -22.52
N ASP A 87 15.62 -10.84 -21.76
CA ASP A 87 14.55 -9.91 -22.10
C ASP A 87 14.88 -8.46 -21.74
N LEU A 88 15.80 -8.26 -20.80
CA LEU A 88 16.20 -6.94 -20.33
C LEU A 88 16.77 -6.06 -21.44
N ASN A 89 17.43 -6.66 -22.42
CA ASN A 89 17.99 -5.94 -23.57
C ASN A 89 16.93 -5.28 -24.45
N SER A 90 15.67 -5.71 -24.32
CA SER A 90 14.53 -5.17 -25.05
C SER A 90 13.79 -4.06 -24.32
N ILE A 91 14.23 -3.72 -23.10
CA ILE A 91 13.57 -2.76 -22.21
C ILE A 91 14.52 -1.64 -21.83
N ALA A 92 14.03 -0.41 -21.85
CA ALA A 92 14.76 0.76 -21.38
C ALA A 92 13.87 1.61 -20.46
N VAL A 93 14.47 2.40 -19.59
CA VAL A 93 13.75 3.41 -18.80
C VAL A 93 13.05 4.38 -19.76
N GLY A 94 11.76 4.60 -19.55
CA GLY A 94 10.91 5.40 -20.44
C GLY A 94 10.04 4.59 -21.40
N ASP A 95 10.31 3.30 -21.52
CA ASP A 95 9.48 2.42 -22.37
C ASP A 95 8.11 2.18 -21.73
N THR A 96 7.10 1.97 -22.58
CA THR A 96 5.75 1.62 -22.18
C THR A 96 5.56 0.11 -22.30
N LEU A 97 5.13 -0.51 -21.19
CA LEU A 97 4.85 -1.94 -21.14
C LEU A 97 3.39 -2.18 -20.79
N SER A 98 2.84 -3.27 -21.31
CA SER A 98 1.50 -3.74 -20.98
C SER A 98 1.58 -4.75 -19.82
N TYR A 99 0.61 -4.70 -18.92
CA TYR A 99 0.52 -5.66 -17.83
C TYR A 99 -0.93 -5.92 -17.43
N THR A 100 -1.16 -7.02 -16.78
CA THR A 100 -2.43 -7.39 -16.17
C THR A 100 -2.25 -7.54 -14.67
N LEU A 101 -3.30 -7.29 -13.92
CA LEU A 101 -3.33 -7.48 -12.48
C LEU A 101 -4.35 -8.55 -12.12
N ASP A 102 -3.99 -9.48 -11.26
CA ASP A 102 -4.86 -10.62 -10.90
C ASP A 102 -6.17 -10.17 -10.23
N ALA A 103 -6.13 -9.04 -9.52
CA ALA A 103 -7.32 -8.46 -8.88
C ALA A 103 -8.32 -7.84 -9.88
N PHE A 104 -7.90 -7.58 -11.12
CA PHE A 104 -8.70 -6.94 -12.18
C PHE A 104 -8.71 -7.84 -13.42
N ASP A 105 -9.38 -8.97 -13.30
CA ASP A 105 -9.45 -9.97 -14.35
C ASP A 105 -10.05 -9.40 -15.65
N GLY A 106 -9.38 -9.70 -16.77
CA GLY A 106 -9.78 -9.25 -18.09
C GLY A 106 -9.39 -7.81 -18.44
N GLU A 107 -8.77 -7.06 -17.54
CA GLU A 107 -8.27 -5.71 -17.81
C GLU A 107 -6.77 -5.73 -18.13
N THR A 108 -6.38 -5.00 -19.19
CA THR A 108 -4.98 -4.77 -19.54
C THR A 108 -4.62 -3.32 -19.26
N PHE A 109 -3.53 -3.12 -18.56
CA PHE A 109 -3.02 -1.80 -18.22
C PHE A 109 -1.71 -1.53 -18.94
N THR A 110 -1.37 -0.25 -19.07
CA THR A 110 -0.06 0.17 -19.59
C THR A 110 0.63 1.04 -18.55
N GLY A 111 1.93 0.90 -18.45
CA GLY A 111 2.76 1.70 -17.55
C GLY A 111 4.10 2.00 -18.18
N THR A 112 4.79 3.00 -17.64
CA THR A 112 6.11 3.41 -18.07
C THR A 112 7.17 2.86 -17.15
N VAL A 113 8.25 2.34 -17.70
CA VAL A 113 9.42 1.89 -16.94
C VAL A 113 10.10 3.11 -16.32
N THR A 114 10.15 3.15 -15.00
CA THR A 114 10.75 4.26 -14.25
C THR A 114 12.16 3.96 -13.80
N GLN A 115 12.46 2.69 -13.53
CA GLN A 115 13.76 2.27 -13.03
C GLN A 115 14.03 0.80 -13.32
N ILE A 116 15.30 0.48 -13.59
CA ILE A 116 15.79 -0.88 -13.72
C ILE A 116 16.93 -1.05 -12.72
N TYR A 117 16.76 -1.98 -11.77
CA TYR A 117 17.78 -2.26 -10.76
C TYR A 117 18.78 -3.27 -11.30
N SER A 118 20.07 -2.89 -11.25
CA SER A 118 21.17 -3.68 -11.78
C SER A 118 21.66 -4.81 -10.88
N GLY A 119 21.17 -4.89 -9.66
CA GLY A 119 21.51 -5.96 -8.71
C GLY A 119 20.63 -7.18 -8.90
N GLY A 120 20.88 -7.95 -9.94
CA GLY A 120 20.07 -9.12 -10.27
C GLY A 120 20.12 -10.23 -9.22
N ALA A 121 19.00 -10.84 -8.93
CA ALA A 121 18.89 -12.07 -8.14
C ALA A 121 19.01 -13.28 -9.07
N LYS A 122 19.86 -14.24 -8.71
CA LYS A 122 19.94 -15.52 -9.44
C LYS A 122 18.93 -16.49 -8.90
N LYS A 123 18.08 -17.01 -9.79
CA LYS A 123 17.13 -18.08 -9.49
C LYS A 123 17.26 -19.14 -10.57
N GLN A 124 17.48 -20.41 -10.21
CA GLN A 124 17.48 -21.56 -11.13
C GLN A 124 18.33 -21.36 -12.40
N ASN A 125 19.56 -20.89 -12.27
CA ASN A 125 20.51 -20.62 -13.37
C ASN A 125 20.14 -19.44 -14.29
N ALA A 126 19.14 -18.65 -13.96
CA ALA A 126 18.80 -17.40 -14.65
C ALA A 126 19.04 -16.19 -13.72
N THR A 127 19.42 -15.07 -14.31
CA THR A 127 19.53 -13.79 -13.61
C THR A 127 18.30 -12.95 -13.91
N TYR A 128 17.61 -12.50 -12.85
CA TYR A 128 16.44 -11.64 -12.96
C TYR A 128 16.77 -10.24 -12.43
N PHE A 129 16.23 -9.25 -13.10
CA PHE A 129 16.36 -7.85 -12.73
C PHE A 129 15.00 -7.29 -12.30
N ASP A 130 15.01 -6.42 -11.31
CA ASP A 130 13.80 -5.77 -10.85
C ASP A 130 13.54 -4.51 -11.68
N VAL A 131 12.44 -4.52 -12.42
CA VAL A 131 11.98 -3.41 -13.26
C VAL A 131 10.78 -2.76 -12.58
N ARG A 132 10.86 -1.44 -12.37
CA ARG A 132 9.77 -0.65 -11.77
C ARG A 132 8.95 0.02 -12.87
N ILE A 133 7.64 -0.14 -12.76
CA ILE A 133 6.67 0.33 -13.77
C ILE A 133 5.58 1.13 -13.05
N THR A 134 5.16 2.24 -13.66
CA THR A 134 4.06 3.05 -13.12
C THR A 134 2.74 2.29 -13.11
N LEU A 135 1.90 2.58 -12.12
CA LEU A 135 0.58 2.00 -11.98
C LEU A 135 -0.50 2.91 -12.58
N PRO A 136 -1.66 2.35 -12.97
CA PRO A 136 -2.74 3.14 -13.56
C PRO A 136 -3.35 4.09 -12.54
N ALA A 137 -3.70 5.29 -12.99
CA ALA A 137 -4.45 6.25 -12.20
C ALA A 137 -5.92 5.83 -12.06
N GLY A 138 -6.56 6.18 -10.96
CA GLY A 138 -8.00 5.99 -10.75
C GLY A 138 -8.43 4.60 -10.30
N LYS A 139 -7.50 3.69 -10.06
CA LYS A 139 -7.76 2.36 -9.48
C LYS A 139 -7.27 2.30 -8.05
N THR A 140 -8.05 1.71 -7.16
CA THR A 140 -7.61 1.42 -5.80
C THR A 140 -6.76 0.17 -5.80
N LEU A 141 -5.45 0.35 -5.67
CA LEU A 141 -4.48 -0.73 -5.63
C LEU A 141 -3.91 -0.88 -4.22
N LEU A 142 -3.64 -2.10 -3.83
CA LEU A 142 -3.05 -2.41 -2.53
C LEU A 142 -1.68 -3.04 -2.70
N PRO A 143 -0.72 -2.75 -1.81
CA PRO A 143 0.54 -3.47 -1.78
C PRO A 143 0.33 -4.97 -1.65
N GLY A 144 1.12 -5.76 -2.37
CA GLY A 144 1.02 -7.22 -2.37
C GLY A 144 0.13 -7.80 -3.47
N MET A 145 -0.52 -6.99 -4.29
CA MET A 145 -1.21 -7.47 -5.48
C MET A 145 -0.22 -8.00 -6.50
N ASN A 146 -0.61 -9.06 -7.19
CA ASN A 146 0.20 -9.70 -8.22
C ASN A 146 -0.33 -9.41 -9.62
N GLY A 147 0.55 -9.52 -10.60
CA GLY A 147 0.20 -9.35 -12.00
C GLY A 147 1.25 -9.93 -12.92
N THR A 148 1.01 -9.78 -14.21
CA THR A 148 1.89 -10.28 -15.27
C THR A 148 2.21 -9.15 -16.25
N VAL A 149 3.49 -8.95 -16.52
CA VAL A 149 3.98 -7.97 -17.51
C VAL A 149 4.25 -8.67 -18.83
N THR A 150 3.78 -8.07 -19.91
CA THR A 150 4.03 -8.53 -21.28
C THR A 150 5.09 -7.64 -21.92
N ILE A 151 6.16 -8.25 -22.39
CA ILE A 151 7.24 -7.58 -23.10
C ILE A 151 7.07 -7.87 -24.59
N ASN A 152 6.83 -6.82 -25.37
CA ASN A 152 6.77 -6.91 -26.82
C ASN A 152 8.19 -6.79 -27.38
N LYS A 153 8.63 -7.88 -27.99
CA LYS A 153 9.93 -7.91 -28.67
C LYS A 153 9.82 -7.49 -30.13
#